data_42e416ba68aba4c827f72ce75a5bc8ae
#
_entry.id   42e416ba68aba4c827f72ce75a5bc8ae
#
_cell.length_a   1.000
_cell.length_b   1.000
_cell.length_c   1.000
_cell.angle_alpha   90.00
_cell.angle_beta   90.00
_cell.angle_gamma   90.00
#
_symmetry.space_group_name_H-M   'P 1'
#
loop_
_entity.id
_entity.type
_entity.pdbx_description
1 polymer ?
#
loop_
_entity_poly.entity_id
_entity_poly.type
_entity_poly.pdbx_seq_one_letter_code
_entity_poly.pdbx_strand_id
1 'polypeptide(L)'
;MDWPTAPAPGTAPDQPSESLIADEAMALGEVLPAGQFPEEDETFHEKPENQWLEMWNALIANRAAMVSLFFIGFLVLVAVFGSYLTPYNPIETNMANTLKFPSAQHWFGTDQLGMDIFSRVIAGTRVSLTVGLLAVSIALTVGVILGAIAGYAGGWVDTVIMRVMDMMLAVPSILLAITLMAALGKGIDKAVIAIGLVSIPEYARIVRGSFLSIKENDYVAAARVVGNSPLRIIFRHVLPNSLSVIIVRGTLGISSAVLDTAALGFLGMGVQPPQAEWGDMLGRARGLIFQAPYALLFPGMAITATVLAFNLLGDGLRDAFDPKARVK
;
A
#
# COMPACT_ATOMS: atom_id res chain seq x y z
N MET A 1 5.11 -49.71 -30.29
CA MET A 1 5.43 -48.27 -30.17
C MET A 1 6.35 -48.13 -28.97
N ASP A 2 7.64 -48.26 -29.24
CA ASP A 2 8.67 -48.31 -28.22
C ASP A 2 9.18 -46.87 -27.93
N TRP A 3 9.13 -46.50 -26.67
CA TRP A 3 9.72 -45.24 -26.20
C TRP A 3 11.22 -45.48 -25.96
N PRO A 4 12.11 -44.59 -26.41
CA PRO A 4 13.52 -44.68 -26.12
C PRO A 4 13.79 -44.31 -24.65
N THR A 5 14.51 -45.18 -23.97
CA THR A 5 15.01 -45.00 -22.60
C THR A 5 15.99 -43.85 -22.53
N ALA A 6 15.84 -42.99 -21.52
CA ALA A 6 16.73 -41.85 -21.22
C ALA A 6 18.15 -42.36 -20.87
N PRO A 7 19.21 -41.63 -21.31
CA PRO A 7 20.59 -41.98 -20.91
C PRO A 7 20.83 -41.66 -19.43
N ALA A 8 21.66 -42.48 -18.81
CA ALA A 8 22.11 -42.39 -17.42
C ALA A 8 22.84 -41.06 -17.14
N PRO A 9 22.74 -40.50 -15.92
CA PRO A 9 23.43 -39.25 -15.55
C PRO A 9 24.95 -39.46 -15.59
N GLY A 10 25.65 -38.63 -16.38
CA GLY A 10 27.09 -38.58 -16.45
C GLY A 10 27.71 -38.16 -15.12
N THR A 11 28.67 -38.90 -14.68
CA THR A 11 29.55 -38.61 -13.54
C THR A 11 30.20 -37.24 -13.71
N ALA A 12 29.97 -36.33 -12.79
CA ALA A 12 30.74 -35.10 -12.67
C ALA A 12 32.23 -35.45 -12.41
N PRO A 13 33.21 -34.72 -12.95
CA PRO A 13 34.59 -34.92 -12.68
C PRO A 13 34.85 -34.71 -11.17
N ASP A 14 35.54 -35.71 -10.56
CA ASP A 14 36.00 -35.64 -9.17
C ASP A 14 36.80 -34.35 -8.94
N GLN A 15 36.29 -33.48 -8.12
CA GLN A 15 37.11 -32.41 -7.53
C GLN A 15 38.06 -33.06 -6.53
N PRO A 16 39.38 -32.79 -6.59
CA PRO A 16 40.32 -33.32 -5.62
C PRO A 16 39.90 -32.84 -4.22
N SER A 17 39.83 -33.81 -3.27
CA SER A 17 39.46 -33.52 -1.88
C SER A 17 40.46 -32.56 -1.25
N GLU A 18 39.98 -31.65 -0.39
CA GLU A 18 40.81 -30.64 0.32
C GLU A 18 42.01 -31.28 1.05
N SER A 19 41.94 -32.54 1.42
CA SER A 19 43.02 -33.30 2.01
C SER A 19 44.20 -33.56 1.05
N LEU A 20 43.94 -33.72 -0.25
CA LEU A 20 45.00 -33.90 -1.26
C LEU A 20 45.76 -32.60 -1.53
N ILE A 21 45.11 -31.48 -1.47
CA ILE A 21 45.71 -30.13 -1.65
C ILE A 21 46.58 -29.79 -0.42
N ALA A 22 46.15 -30.17 0.78
CA ALA A 22 46.91 -29.95 2.01
C ALA A 22 48.19 -30.85 2.08
N ASP A 23 48.12 -32.10 1.63
CA ASP A 23 49.26 -33.00 1.59
C ASP A 23 50.29 -32.60 0.51
N GLU A 24 49.85 -32.07 -0.62
CA GLU A 24 50.73 -31.61 -1.70
C GLU A 24 51.46 -30.30 -1.31
N ALA A 25 50.80 -29.40 -0.56
CA ALA A 25 51.41 -28.20 -0.01
C ALA A 25 52.47 -28.50 1.07
N MET A 26 52.26 -29.53 1.90
CA MET A 26 53.25 -30.00 2.88
C MET A 26 54.49 -30.68 2.24
N ALA A 27 54.34 -31.32 1.08
CA ALA A 27 55.41 -31.99 0.37
C ALA A 27 56.35 -31.05 -0.34
N LEU A 28 55.95 -29.81 -0.67
CA LEU A 28 56.73 -28.85 -1.38
C LEU A 28 57.61 -27.92 -0.50
N GLY A 29 57.48 -28.00 0.85
CA GLY A 29 58.34 -27.26 1.77
C GLY A 29 58.35 -25.74 1.59
N GLU A 30 57.37 -25.19 0.89
CA GLU A 30 57.19 -23.73 0.77
C GLU A 30 56.53 -23.15 2.01
N VAL A 31 57.38 -22.73 2.96
CA VAL A 31 56.94 -21.87 4.06
C VAL A 31 56.64 -20.52 3.38
N LEU A 32 55.33 -20.21 3.23
CA LEU A 32 54.89 -18.90 2.83
C LEU A 32 55.48 -17.90 3.83
N PRO A 33 56.22 -16.84 3.36
CA PRO A 33 56.77 -15.84 4.24
C PRO A 33 55.69 -15.19 5.08
N ALA A 34 55.84 -15.20 6.41
CA ALA A 34 54.95 -14.55 7.33
C ALA A 34 54.92 -13.03 7.00
N GLY A 35 53.79 -12.58 6.44
CA GLY A 35 53.59 -11.16 6.11
C GLY A 35 52.85 -10.86 4.83
N GLN A 36 52.54 -11.86 3.99
CA GLN A 36 51.63 -11.63 2.85
C GLN A 36 50.23 -12.17 3.14
N PHE A 37 49.57 -11.57 4.10
CA PHE A 37 48.12 -11.54 4.02
C PHE A 37 47.77 -10.70 2.79
N PRO A 38 46.83 -11.15 1.92
CA PRO A 38 46.32 -10.27 0.88
C PRO A 38 45.92 -8.96 1.57
N GLU A 39 46.47 -7.84 1.09
CA GLU A 39 45.99 -6.53 1.51
C GLU A 39 44.47 -6.60 1.40
N GLU A 40 43.76 -6.55 2.54
CA GLU A 40 42.31 -6.39 2.55
C GLU A 40 42.07 -5.16 1.67
N ASP A 41 41.44 -5.45 0.52
CA ASP A 41 41.08 -4.45 -0.47
C ASP A 41 40.30 -3.37 0.26
N GLU A 42 40.92 -2.20 0.52
CA GLU A 42 40.38 -1.06 1.27
C GLU A 42 39.16 -0.41 0.54
N THR A 43 38.50 -1.15 -0.35
CA THR A 43 37.36 -0.68 -1.13
C THR A 43 36.02 -0.81 -0.40
N PHE A 44 35.96 -1.26 0.86
CA PHE A 44 34.71 -1.36 1.64
C PHE A 44 34.46 -0.20 2.59
N HIS A 45 35.00 0.97 2.35
CA HIS A 45 34.45 2.21 2.92
C HIS A 45 33.47 2.86 1.95
N GLU A 46 32.43 2.13 1.54
CA GLU A 46 31.23 2.82 1.09
C GLU A 46 30.74 3.68 2.26
N LYS A 47 30.88 5.02 2.08
CA LYS A 47 30.22 5.99 2.99
C LYS A 47 28.80 5.50 3.20
N PRO A 48 28.27 5.52 4.44
CA PRO A 48 26.87 5.20 4.66
C PRO A 48 26.05 6.19 3.82
N GLU A 49 25.71 5.80 2.60
CA GLU A 49 24.83 6.57 1.75
C GLU A 49 23.50 6.67 2.48
N ASN A 50 22.94 7.86 2.47
CA ASN A 50 21.68 8.11 3.18
C ASN A 50 20.60 7.30 2.47
N GLN A 51 20.14 6.21 3.09
CA GLN A 51 19.15 5.28 2.52
C GLN A 51 17.90 6.01 1.97
N TRP A 52 17.55 7.14 2.57
CA TRP A 52 16.45 7.97 2.10
C TRP A 52 16.75 8.70 0.79
N LEU A 53 18.02 9.10 0.59
CA LEU A 53 18.45 9.76 -0.65
C LEU A 53 18.46 8.75 -1.80
N GLU A 54 18.98 7.55 -1.56
CA GLU A 54 18.97 6.47 -2.55
C GLU A 54 17.55 6.06 -2.93
N MET A 55 16.67 5.88 -1.93
CA MET A 55 15.26 5.60 -2.16
C MET A 55 14.62 6.70 -3.03
N TRP A 56 14.91 7.96 -2.72
CA TRP A 56 14.38 9.09 -3.50
C TRP A 56 14.89 9.09 -4.94
N ASN A 57 16.16 8.81 -5.15
CA ASN A 57 16.76 8.69 -6.49
C ASN A 57 16.14 7.50 -7.27
N ALA A 58 15.94 6.37 -6.63
CA ALA A 58 15.27 5.22 -7.22
C ALA A 58 13.80 5.53 -7.59
N LEU A 59 13.09 6.24 -6.73
CA LEU A 59 11.71 6.66 -6.99
C LEU A 59 11.64 7.62 -8.19
N ILE A 60 12.55 8.60 -8.28
CA ILE A 60 12.61 9.54 -9.41
C ILE A 60 12.93 8.82 -10.72
N ALA A 61 13.75 7.78 -10.69
CA ALA A 61 14.06 6.98 -11.87
C ALA A 61 12.84 6.21 -12.41
N ASN A 62 11.87 5.90 -11.56
CA ASN A 62 10.62 5.22 -11.95
C ASN A 62 9.61 6.23 -12.51
N ARG A 63 9.49 6.28 -13.84
CA ARG A 63 8.60 7.22 -14.55
C ARG A 63 7.12 7.05 -14.13
N ALA A 64 6.67 5.81 -13.94
CA ALA A 64 5.28 5.55 -13.57
C ALA A 64 4.96 6.09 -12.16
N ALA A 65 5.87 5.89 -11.21
CA ALA A 65 5.75 6.41 -9.85
C ALA A 65 5.76 7.96 -9.85
N MET A 66 6.62 8.58 -10.68
CA MET A 66 6.67 10.05 -10.77
C MET A 66 5.39 10.64 -11.37
N VAL A 67 4.88 10.07 -12.47
CA VAL A 67 3.60 10.50 -13.06
C VAL A 67 2.47 10.37 -12.03
N SER A 68 2.45 9.27 -11.30
CA SER A 68 1.45 9.02 -10.24
C SER A 68 1.57 10.03 -9.09
N LEU A 69 2.79 10.34 -8.66
CA LEU A 69 3.05 11.33 -7.62
C LEU A 69 2.55 12.73 -8.05
N PHE A 70 2.81 13.14 -9.29
CA PHE A 70 2.29 14.39 -9.84
C PHE A 70 0.75 14.39 -9.89
N PHE A 71 0.16 13.29 -10.33
CA PHE A 71 -1.30 13.18 -10.40
C PHE A 71 -1.94 13.20 -9.00
N ILE A 72 -1.35 12.51 -8.01
CA ILE A 72 -1.81 12.58 -6.62
C ILE A 72 -1.66 14.00 -6.07
N GLY A 73 -0.54 14.67 -6.35
CA GLY A 73 -0.35 16.08 -6.02
C GLY A 73 -1.43 16.97 -6.62
N PHE A 74 -1.77 16.76 -7.90
CA PHE A 74 -2.90 17.44 -8.55
C PHE A 74 -4.23 17.15 -7.84
N LEU A 75 -4.53 15.88 -7.49
CA LEU A 75 -5.75 15.55 -6.77
C LEU A 75 -5.81 16.21 -5.38
N VAL A 76 -4.68 16.32 -4.69
CA VAL A 76 -4.60 17.03 -3.40
C VAL A 76 -4.90 18.52 -3.60
N LEU A 77 -4.34 19.15 -4.64
CA LEU A 77 -4.66 20.53 -4.97
C LEU A 77 -6.14 20.71 -5.29
N VAL A 78 -6.73 19.79 -6.07
CA VAL A 78 -8.18 19.79 -6.35
C VAL A 78 -8.98 19.60 -5.07
N ALA A 79 -8.58 18.73 -4.16
CA ALA A 79 -9.28 18.51 -2.90
C ALA A 79 -9.25 19.75 -1.98
N VAL A 80 -8.15 20.50 -1.98
CA VAL A 80 -7.98 21.71 -1.16
C VAL A 80 -8.69 22.91 -1.79
N PHE A 81 -8.47 23.14 -3.08
CA PHE A 81 -8.92 24.34 -3.80
C PHE A 81 -10.18 24.11 -4.64
N GLY A 82 -10.79 22.92 -4.58
CA GLY A 82 -11.90 22.52 -5.44
C GLY A 82 -13.09 23.47 -5.38
N SER A 83 -13.39 24.05 -4.22
CA SER A 83 -14.47 25.05 -4.09
C SER A 83 -14.27 26.30 -4.95
N TYR A 84 -13.03 26.64 -5.32
CA TYR A 84 -12.71 27.75 -6.22
C TYR A 84 -12.68 27.33 -7.70
N LEU A 85 -12.54 26.00 -7.95
CA LEU A 85 -12.44 25.43 -9.28
C LEU A 85 -13.80 25.02 -9.86
N THR A 86 -14.85 24.95 -9.03
CA THR A 86 -16.20 24.55 -9.47
C THR A 86 -16.93 25.74 -10.10
N PRO A 87 -17.34 25.62 -11.40
CA PRO A 87 -18.10 26.69 -12.06
C PRO A 87 -19.54 26.84 -11.53
N TYR A 88 -20.07 25.75 -10.93
CA TYR A 88 -21.41 25.72 -10.32
C TYR A 88 -21.32 25.19 -8.89
N ASN A 89 -22.34 25.55 -8.08
CA ASN A 89 -22.47 25.00 -6.75
C ASN A 89 -22.77 23.45 -6.85
N PRO A 90 -21.92 22.56 -6.33
CA PRO A 90 -22.07 21.12 -6.51
C PRO A 90 -23.28 20.50 -5.81
N ILE A 91 -23.98 21.25 -4.97
CA ILE A 91 -25.16 20.79 -4.22
C ILE A 91 -26.46 21.49 -4.69
N GLU A 92 -26.38 22.43 -5.60
CA GLU A 92 -27.54 23.17 -6.10
C GLU A 92 -28.28 22.36 -7.16
N THR A 93 -29.55 22.10 -6.91
CA THR A 93 -30.44 21.38 -7.81
C THR A 93 -31.12 22.34 -8.79
N ASN A 94 -31.15 21.98 -10.07
CA ASN A 94 -31.85 22.75 -11.10
C ASN A 94 -32.59 21.80 -12.05
N MET A 95 -33.88 21.58 -11.77
CA MET A 95 -34.72 20.66 -12.52
C MET A 95 -34.87 21.03 -14.00
N ALA A 96 -34.69 22.29 -14.38
CA ALA A 96 -34.70 22.72 -15.78
C ALA A 96 -33.49 22.23 -16.57
N ASN A 97 -32.44 21.82 -15.87
CA ASN A 97 -31.19 21.30 -16.42
C ASN A 97 -31.04 19.77 -16.26
N THR A 98 -32.10 19.06 -15.94
CA THR A 98 -32.06 17.61 -15.73
C THR A 98 -31.53 16.86 -16.95
N LEU A 99 -30.53 15.96 -16.73
CA LEU A 99 -29.91 15.05 -17.70
C LEU A 99 -29.44 15.75 -19.00
N LYS A 100 -28.95 16.99 -18.92
CA LYS A 100 -28.33 17.63 -20.06
C LYS A 100 -27.00 16.96 -20.41
N PHE A 101 -26.81 16.70 -21.69
CA PHE A 101 -25.55 16.15 -22.20
C PHE A 101 -24.39 17.11 -22.00
N PRO A 102 -23.14 16.59 -22.00
CA PRO A 102 -21.93 17.41 -21.98
C PRO A 102 -21.96 18.53 -23.01
N SER A 103 -21.69 19.76 -22.57
CA SER A 103 -21.78 20.97 -23.37
C SER A 103 -20.78 22.02 -22.87
N ALA A 104 -20.65 23.17 -23.59
CA ALA A 104 -19.82 24.26 -23.13
C ALA A 104 -20.28 24.88 -21.82
N GLN A 105 -21.56 24.75 -21.45
CA GLN A 105 -22.12 25.21 -20.18
C GLN A 105 -21.90 24.16 -19.06
N HIS A 106 -22.07 22.88 -19.35
CA HIS A 106 -21.92 21.77 -18.43
C HIS A 106 -20.94 20.77 -19.02
N TRP A 107 -19.65 20.88 -18.71
CA TRP A 107 -18.56 20.13 -19.34
C TRP A 107 -18.75 18.62 -19.26
N PHE A 108 -19.25 18.12 -18.15
CA PHE A 108 -19.53 16.68 -17.96
C PHE A 108 -21.03 16.37 -18.00
N GLY A 109 -21.87 17.36 -18.39
CA GLY A 109 -23.31 17.25 -18.33
C GLY A 109 -23.88 17.41 -16.93
N THR A 110 -25.16 17.09 -16.77
CA THR A 110 -25.88 17.21 -15.50
C THR A 110 -26.52 15.90 -15.10
N ASP A 111 -26.75 15.74 -13.80
CA ASP A 111 -27.38 14.53 -13.25
C ASP A 111 -28.92 14.59 -13.28
N GLN A 112 -29.59 13.60 -12.70
CA GLN A 112 -31.04 13.51 -12.60
C GLN A 112 -31.71 14.65 -11.81
N LEU A 113 -30.97 15.37 -10.98
CA LEU A 113 -31.43 16.52 -10.23
C LEU A 113 -30.99 17.86 -10.87
N GLY A 114 -30.38 17.77 -12.07
CA GLY A 114 -29.83 18.92 -12.79
C GLY A 114 -28.57 19.52 -12.16
N MET A 115 -27.91 18.80 -11.28
CA MET A 115 -26.64 19.20 -10.68
C MET A 115 -25.49 18.99 -11.67
N ASP A 116 -24.52 19.92 -11.71
CA ASP A 116 -23.38 19.87 -12.62
C ASP A 116 -22.40 18.76 -12.21
N ILE A 117 -22.19 17.78 -13.10
CA ILE A 117 -21.35 16.60 -12.80
C ILE A 117 -19.89 16.99 -12.65
N PHE A 118 -19.35 17.93 -13.44
CA PHE A 118 -17.96 18.39 -13.31
C PHE A 118 -17.70 18.99 -11.92
N SER A 119 -18.54 19.90 -11.47
CA SER A 119 -18.44 20.51 -10.13
C SER A 119 -18.56 19.46 -9.04
N ARG A 120 -19.42 18.45 -9.20
CA ARG A 120 -19.58 17.34 -8.25
C ARG A 120 -18.38 16.40 -8.22
N VAL A 121 -17.76 16.10 -9.38
CA VAL A 121 -16.54 15.28 -9.42
C VAL A 121 -15.39 15.98 -8.69
N ILE A 122 -15.23 17.31 -8.91
CA ILE A 122 -14.22 18.12 -8.19
C ILE A 122 -14.51 18.14 -6.68
N ALA A 123 -15.73 18.41 -6.27
CA ALA A 123 -16.10 18.45 -4.85
C ALA A 123 -15.96 17.05 -4.21
N GLY A 124 -16.31 15.99 -4.95
CA GLY A 124 -16.19 14.60 -4.54
C GLY A 124 -14.74 14.17 -4.29
N THR A 125 -13.76 14.76 -4.99
CA THR A 125 -12.34 14.48 -4.77
C THR A 125 -11.95 14.66 -3.30
N ARG A 126 -12.37 15.78 -2.71
CA ARG A 126 -12.08 16.06 -1.29
C ARG A 126 -12.67 14.99 -0.37
N VAL A 127 -13.92 14.62 -0.60
CA VAL A 127 -14.63 13.65 0.24
C VAL A 127 -14.00 12.26 0.11
N SER A 128 -13.86 11.77 -1.13
CA SER A 128 -13.33 10.42 -1.39
C SER A 128 -11.89 10.23 -0.90
N LEU A 129 -11.02 11.23 -1.11
CA LEU A 129 -9.64 11.20 -0.60
C LEU A 129 -9.59 11.29 0.92
N THR A 130 -10.41 12.15 1.55
CA THR A 130 -10.41 12.29 3.01
C THR A 130 -10.87 11.00 3.68
N VAL A 131 -11.94 10.37 3.19
CA VAL A 131 -12.43 9.09 3.71
C VAL A 131 -11.37 8.01 3.57
N GLY A 132 -10.76 7.87 2.39
CA GLY A 132 -9.70 6.90 2.14
C GLY A 132 -8.51 7.11 3.06
N LEU A 133 -8.01 8.34 3.18
CA LEU A 133 -6.85 8.67 4.02
C LEU A 133 -7.13 8.41 5.51
N LEU A 134 -8.28 8.85 6.03
CA LEU A 134 -8.64 8.66 7.44
C LEU A 134 -8.86 7.19 7.77
N ALA A 135 -9.53 6.42 6.89
CA ALA A 135 -9.74 4.99 7.09
C ALA A 135 -8.40 4.24 7.15
N VAL A 136 -7.48 4.52 6.22
CA VAL A 136 -6.14 3.93 6.24
C VAL A 136 -5.36 4.36 7.48
N SER A 137 -5.48 5.61 7.91
CA SER A 137 -4.81 6.09 9.12
C SER A 137 -5.25 5.32 10.37
N ILE A 138 -6.54 5.02 10.50
CA ILE A 138 -7.07 4.18 11.57
C ILE A 138 -6.52 2.75 11.46
N ALA A 139 -6.68 2.13 10.29
CA ALA A 139 -6.26 0.76 10.04
C ALA A 139 -4.74 0.57 10.27
N LEU A 140 -3.95 1.50 9.78
CA LEU A 140 -2.49 1.49 9.89
C LEU A 140 -2.06 1.69 11.34
N THR A 141 -2.62 2.69 12.04
CA THR A 141 -2.25 2.96 13.44
C THR A 141 -2.56 1.76 14.33
N VAL A 142 -3.79 1.25 14.29
CA VAL A 142 -4.22 0.11 15.11
C VAL A 142 -3.52 -1.17 14.66
N GLY A 143 -3.42 -1.39 13.35
CA GLY A 143 -2.77 -2.57 12.77
C GLY A 143 -1.28 -2.63 13.09
N VAL A 144 -0.56 -1.50 13.03
CA VAL A 144 0.86 -1.43 13.42
C VAL A 144 1.02 -1.77 14.90
N ILE A 145 0.20 -1.21 15.77
CA ILE A 145 0.26 -1.50 17.21
C ILE A 145 0.02 -2.98 17.50
N LEU A 146 -1.07 -3.54 16.96
CA LEU A 146 -1.43 -4.95 17.19
C LEU A 146 -0.42 -5.90 16.54
N GLY A 147 0.04 -5.60 15.33
CA GLY A 147 1.05 -6.38 14.62
C GLY A 147 2.42 -6.34 15.31
N ALA A 148 2.83 -5.18 15.82
CA ALA A 148 4.06 -5.02 16.59
C ALA A 148 4.01 -5.81 17.90
N ILE A 149 2.91 -5.72 18.65
CA ILE A 149 2.73 -6.47 19.90
C ILE A 149 2.77 -7.97 19.60
N ALA A 150 2.00 -8.46 18.63
CA ALA A 150 1.95 -9.87 18.25
C ALA A 150 3.31 -10.38 17.79
N GLY A 151 3.98 -9.66 16.86
CA GLY A 151 5.27 -10.06 16.29
C GLY A 151 6.41 -10.03 17.31
N TYR A 152 6.44 -9.06 18.22
CA TYR A 152 7.51 -8.94 19.20
C TYR A 152 7.32 -9.89 20.39
N ALA A 153 6.12 -9.91 21.01
CA ALA A 153 5.84 -10.73 22.18
C ALA A 153 5.80 -12.23 21.87
N GLY A 154 5.22 -12.62 20.73
CA GLY A 154 5.08 -14.03 20.35
C GLY A 154 4.16 -14.82 21.27
N GLY A 155 4.29 -16.15 21.22
CA GLY A 155 3.58 -17.08 22.12
C GLY A 155 2.05 -16.92 22.10
N TRP A 156 1.43 -16.95 23.29
CA TRP A 156 -0.02 -16.86 23.40
C TRP A 156 -0.60 -15.49 23.01
N VAL A 157 0.15 -14.39 23.25
CA VAL A 157 -0.26 -13.02 22.85
C VAL A 157 -0.43 -12.94 21.35
N ASP A 158 0.56 -13.41 20.60
CA ASP A 158 0.50 -13.51 19.16
C ASP A 158 -0.71 -14.36 18.71
N THR A 159 -0.87 -15.54 19.31
CA THR A 159 -1.96 -16.46 18.97
C THR A 159 -3.33 -15.82 19.16
N VAL A 160 -3.56 -15.11 20.28
CA VAL A 160 -4.86 -14.48 20.57
C VAL A 160 -5.12 -13.33 19.59
N ILE A 161 -4.15 -12.43 19.42
CA ILE A 161 -4.33 -11.28 18.49
C ILE A 161 -4.59 -11.79 17.07
N MET A 162 -3.78 -12.73 16.58
CA MET A 162 -3.95 -13.25 15.21
C MET A 162 -5.26 -14.04 15.06
N ARG A 163 -5.72 -14.75 16.09
CA ARG A 163 -7.02 -15.44 16.04
C ARG A 163 -8.17 -14.45 15.85
N VAL A 164 -8.14 -13.30 16.54
CA VAL A 164 -9.14 -12.24 16.32
C VAL A 164 -9.05 -11.68 14.92
N MET A 165 -7.84 -11.41 14.43
CA MET A 165 -7.63 -10.94 13.05
C MET A 165 -8.13 -11.95 12.00
N ASP A 166 -7.88 -13.24 12.23
CA ASP A 166 -8.34 -14.32 11.35
C ASP A 166 -9.87 -14.45 11.33
N MET A 167 -10.52 -14.28 12.48
CA MET A 167 -12.00 -14.26 12.54
C MET A 167 -12.58 -13.10 11.73
N MET A 168 -11.95 -11.92 11.77
CA MET A 168 -12.39 -10.78 10.96
C MET A 168 -12.20 -11.04 9.46
N LEU A 169 -11.07 -11.66 9.06
CA LEU A 169 -10.78 -11.99 7.67
C LEU A 169 -11.57 -13.19 7.13
N ALA A 170 -12.21 -13.98 7.99
CA ALA A 170 -13.11 -15.05 7.56
C ALA A 170 -14.40 -14.51 6.92
N VAL A 171 -14.76 -13.25 7.20
CA VAL A 171 -15.90 -12.56 6.59
C VAL A 171 -15.37 -11.72 5.41
N PRO A 172 -15.98 -11.78 4.21
CA PRO A 172 -15.64 -10.86 3.13
C PRO A 172 -15.69 -9.41 3.58
N SER A 173 -14.63 -8.63 3.32
CA SER A 173 -14.43 -7.25 3.84
C SER A 173 -15.63 -6.35 3.59
N ILE A 174 -16.17 -6.38 2.36
CA ILE A 174 -17.32 -5.55 2.00
C ILE A 174 -18.58 -5.92 2.80
N LEU A 175 -18.82 -7.20 3.08
CA LEU A 175 -19.98 -7.64 3.87
C LEU A 175 -19.82 -7.22 5.35
N LEU A 176 -18.60 -7.31 5.88
CA LEU A 176 -18.33 -6.84 7.24
C LEU A 176 -18.50 -5.32 7.32
N ALA A 177 -18.03 -4.56 6.33
CA ALA A 177 -18.22 -3.12 6.26
C ALA A 177 -19.70 -2.73 6.20
N ILE A 178 -20.51 -3.41 5.36
CA ILE A 178 -21.96 -3.21 5.27
C ILE A 178 -22.63 -3.48 6.62
N THR A 179 -22.25 -4.57 7.29
CA THR A 179 -22.80 -4.95 8.59
C THR A 179 -22.48 -3.88 9.64
N LEU A 180 -21.25 -3.39 9.67
CA LEU A 180 -20.87 -2.29 10.57
C LEU A 180 -21.65 -1.01 10.26
N MET A 181 -21.79 -0.65 8.98
CA MET A 181 -22.59 0.50 8.56
C MET A 181 -24.07 0.35 8.94
N ALA A 182 -24.64 -0.85 8.84
CA ALA A 182 -26.00 -1.10 9.27
C ALA A 182 -26.20 -0.88 10.79
N ALA A 183 -25.18 -1.18 11.59
CA ALA A 183 -25.20 -0.97 13.04
C ALA A 183 -24.88 0.48 13.44
N LEU A 184 -23.90 1.11 12.79
CA LEU A 184 -23.44 2.46 13.11
C LEU A 184 -24.32 3.57 12.50
N GLY A 185 -25.05 3.25 11.43
CA GLY A 185 -25.82 4.21 10.65
C GLY A 185 -25.03 4.74 9.46
N LYS A 186 -25.67 5.63 8.68
CA LYS A 186 -25.10 6.22 7.46
C LYS A 186 -24.31 7.49 7.79
N GLY A 187 -23.31 7.81 6.97
CA GLY A 187 -22.53 9.02 7.09
C GLY A 187 -21.04 8.81 6.85
N ILE A 188 -20.34 9.93 6.58
CA ILE A 188 -18.90 9.93 6.27
C ILE A 188 -18.08 9.34 7.44
N ASP A 189 -18.33 9.83 8.65
CA ASP A 189 -17.66 9.40 9.89
C ASP A 189 -17.83 7.91 10.14
N LYS A 190 -19.02 7.37 9.88
CA LYS A 190 -19.34 5.95 10.04
C LYS A 190 -18.62 5.11 8.97
N ALA A 191 -18.58 5.60 7.72
CA ALA A 191 -17.86 4.95 6.63
C ALA A 191 -16.35 4.88 6.92
N VAL A 192 -15.74 5.97 7.39
CA VAL A 192 -14.33 6.01 7.82
C VAL A 192 -14.05 4.95 8.88
N ILE A 193 -14.89 4.87 9.92
CA ILE A 193 -14.72 3.90 11.00
C ILE A 193 -14.90 2.47 10.48
N ALA A 194 -15.96 2.21 9.70
CA ALA A 194 -16.24 0.86 9.19
C ALA A 194 -15.11 0.34 8.29
N ILE A 195 -14.67 1.15 7.30
CA ILE A 195 -13.57 0.77 6.39
C ILE A 195 -12.28 0.63 7.17
N GLY A 196 -11.98 1.56 8.08
CA GLY A 196 -10.77 1.53 8.91
C GLY A 196 -10.70 0.27 9.76
N LEU A 197 -11.78 -0.09 10.47
CA LEU A 197 -11.83 -1.29 11.31
C LEU A 197 -11.67 -2.58 10.50
N VAL A 198 -12.37 -2.69 9.38
CA VAL A 198 -12.32 -3.89 8.53
C VAL A 198 -10.94 -4.12 7.95
N SER A 199 -10.17 -3.06 7.73
CA SER A 199 -8.82 -3.15 7.16
C SER A 199 -7.73 -3.47 8.20
N ILE A 200 -7.97 -3.31 9.52
CA ILE A 200 -6.97 -3.54 10.57
C ILE A 200 -6.24 -4.88 10.45
N PRO A 201 -6.93 -6.03 10.23
CA PRO A 201 -6.29 -7.34 10.22
C PRO A 201 -5.18 -7.48 9.18
N GLU A 202 -5.36 -6.86 8.03
CA GLU A 202 -4.41 -6.89 6.93
C GLU A 202 -3.10 -6.18 7.30
N TYR A 203 -3.20 -5.00 7.91
CA TYR A 203 -2.03 -4.26 8.41
C TYR A 203 -1.36 -4.98 9.58
N ALA A 204 -2.14 -5.48 10.54
CA ALA A 204 -1.60 -6.21 11.68
C ALA A 204 -0.79 -7.44 11.26
N ARG A 205 -1.30 -8.21 10.28
CA ARG A 205 -0.61 -9.40 9.76
C ARG A 205 0.70 -9.06 9.06
N ILE A 206 0.72 -8.02 8.23
CA ILE A 206 1.92 -7.59 7.50
C ILE A 206 2.99 -7.08 8.46
N VAL A 207 2.60 -6.23 9.41
CA VAL A 207 3.53 -5.68 10.41
C VAL A 207 4.07 -6.78 11.32
N ARG A 208 3.21 -7.72 11.77
CA ARG A 208 3.65 -8.90 12.51
C ARG A 208 4.72 -9.68 11.76
N GLY A 209 4.50 -9.97 10.47
CA GLY A 209 5.46 -10.67 9.63
C GLY A 209 6.80 -9.96 9.56
N SER A 210 6.80 -8.64 9.35
CA SER A 210 7.99 -7.81 9.34
C SER A 210 8.72 -7.83 10.70
N PHE A 211 8.00 -7.70 11.81
CA PHE A 211 8.57 -7.75 13.15
C PHE A 211 9.19 -9.12 13.47
N LEU A 212 8.54 -10.22 13.07
CA LEU A 212 9.09 -11.56 13.23
C LEU A 212 10.42 -11.73 12.49
N SER A 213 10.50 -11.25 11.24
CA SER A 213 11.73 -11.32 10.46
C SER A 213 12.85 -10.45 11.03
N ILE A 214 12.55 -9.21 11.40
CA ILE A 214 13.57 -8.26 11.87
C ILE A 214 14.11 -8.65 13.24
N LYS A 215 13.28 -9.16 14.15
CA LYS A 215 13.72 -9.51 15.51
C LYS A 215 14.72 -10.66 15.58
N GLU A 216 14.84 -11.46 14.52
CA GLU A 216 15.81 -12.58 14.42
C GLU A 216 17.17 -12.13 13.90
N ASN A 217 17.34 -10.86 13.49
CA ASN A 217 18.63 -10.36 13.04
C ASN A 217 19.64 -10.20 14.17
N ASP A 218 20.92 -10.43 13.87
CA ASP A 218 22.03 -10.42 14.84
C ASP A 218 22.18 -9.11 15.61
N TYR A 219 21.94 -7.96 14.95
CA TYR A 219 22.03 -6.64 15.64
C TYR A 219 20.93 -6.47 16.70
N VAL A 220 19.76 -7.13 16.54
CA VAL A 220 18.71 -7.12 17.56
C VAL A 220 19.08 -8.06 18.71
N ALA A 221 19.69 -9.21 18.40
CA ALA A 221 20.22 -10.12 19.40
C ALA A 221 21.33 -9.42 20.23
N ALA A 222 22.27 -8.76 19.57
CA ALA A 222 23.32 -7.97 20.23
C ALA A 222 22.73 -6.87 21.14
N ALA A 223 21.70 -6.16 20.67
CA ALA A 223 21.02 -5.13 21.48
C ALA A 223 20.39 -5.71 22.76
N ARG A 224 19.89 -6.97 22.73
CA ARG A 224 19.40 -7.67 23.93
C ARG A 224 20.51 -8.02 24.90
N VAL A 225 21.65 -8.53 24.40
CA VAL A 225 22.80 -8.90 25.22
C VAL A 225 23.36 -7.69 25.97
N VAL A 226 23.39 -6.51 25.33
CA VAL A 226 23.80 -5.23 25.94
C VAL A 226 22.77 -4.71 26.96
N GLY A 227 21.63 -5.39 27.16
CA GLY A 227 20.64 -5.04 28.18
C GLY A 227 19.61 -3.99 27.78
N ASN A 228 19.39 -3.75 26.50
CA ASN A 228 18.33 -2.83 26.07
C ASN A 228 16.94 -3.35 26.45
N SER A 229 16.08 -2.45 26.96
CA SER A 229 14.69 -2.78 27.26
C SER A 229 13.89 -3.13 26.00
N PRO A 230 12.83 -3.99 26.10
CA PRO A 230 11.99 -4.36 24.97
C PRO A 230 11.44 -3.17 24.18
N LEU A 231 10.96 -2.15 24.86
CA LEU A 231 10.45 -0.94 24.20
C LEU A 231 11.53 -0.20 23.42
N ARG A 232 12.77 -0.12 23.97
CA ARG A 232 13.89 0.51 23.28
C ARG A 232 14.25 -0.29 22.02
N ILE A 233 14.23 -1.61 22.08
CA ILE A 233 14.48 -2.47 20.92
C ILE A 233 13.39 -2.26 19.85
N ILE A 234 12.12 -2.24 20.24
CA ILE A 234 11.00 -2.00 19.31
C ILE A 234 11.17 -0.64 18.60
N PHE A 235 11.27 0.46 19.36
CA PHE A 235 11.25 1.79 18.77
C PHE A 235 12.56 2.20 18.10
N ARG A 236 13.71 1.65 18.49
CA ARG A 236 15.02 2.05 17.95
C ARG A 236 15.56 1.09 16.88
N HIS A 237 15.15 -0.18 16.91
CA HIS A 237 15.72 -1.21 16.03
C HIS A 237 14.68 -1.88 15.13
N VAL A 238 13.50 -2.27 15.65
CA VAL A 238 12.55 -3.05 14.87
C VAL A 238 11.61 -2.16 14.04
N LEU A 239 10.95 -1.19 14.69
CA LEU A 239 9.98 -0.33 14.02
C LEU A 239 10.60 0.52 12.89
N PRO A 240 11.78 1.16 13.05
CA PRO A 240 12.39 1.93 11.96
C PRO A 240 12.72 1.07 10.73
N ASN A 241 13.17 -0.17 10.95
CA ASN A 241 13.45 -1.11 9.86
C ASN A 241 12.19 -1.72 9.23
N SER A 242 11.03 -1.59 9.88
CA SER A 242 9.73 -1.98 9.34
C SER A 242 9.05 -0.85 8.55
N LEU A 243 9.54 0.40 8.62
CA LEU A 243 8.88 1.57 8.03
C LEU A 243 8.68 1.44 6.53
N SER A 244 9.62 0.84 5.80
CA SER A 244 9.51 0.61 4.36
C SER A 244 8.23 -0.18 4.03
N VAL A 245 8.01 -1.29 4.71
CA VAL A 245 6.83 -2.15 4.53
C VAL A 245 5.54 -1.40 4.93
N ILE A 246 5.60 -0.64 6.02
CA ILE A 246 4.46 0.14 6.53
C ILE A 246 4.06 1.25 5.55
N ILE A 247 5.04 2.00 5.01
CA ILE A 247 4.80 3.09 4.05
C ILE A 247 4.22 2.55 2.74
N VAL A 248 4.83 1.51 2.18
CA VAL A 248 4.35 0.87 0.95
C VAL A 248 2.92 0.37 1.14
N ARG A 249 2.66 -0.36 2.23
CA ARG A 249 1.32 -0.88 2.51
C ARG A 249 0.31 0.23 2.78
N GLY A 250 0.71 1.28 3.48
CA GLY A 250 -0.14 2.46 3.70
C GLY A 250 -0.56 3.13 2.40
N THR A 251 0.39 3.31 1.46
CA THR A 251 0.11 3.91 0.15
C THR A 251 -0.84 3.06 -0.69
N LEU A 252 -0.57 1.75 -0.81
CA LEU A 252 -1.46 0.81 -1.49
C LEU A 252 -2.84 0.73 -0.81
N GLY A 253 -2.88 0.85 0.50
CA GLY A 253 -4.12 0.83 1.27
C GLY A 253 -5.07 1.99 0.96
N ILE A 254 -4.55 3.16 0.57
CA ILE A 254 -5.40 4.29 0.18
C ILE A 254 -6.21 3.93 -1.07
N SER A 255 -5.62 3.25 -2.05
CA SER A 255 -6.35 2.80 -3.25
C SER A 255 -7.51 1.86 -2.90
N SER A 256 -7.25 0.89 -2.02
CA SER A 256 -8.28 -0.05 -1.54
C SER A 256 -9.39 0.70 -0.77
N ALA A 257 -9.02 1.61 0.13
CA ALA A 257 -9.99 2.38 0.90
C ALA A 257 -10.86 3.32 0.04
N VAL A 258 -10.31 3.88 -1.05
CA VAL A 258 -11.10 4.66 -2.03
C VAL A 258 -12.11 3.76 -2.75
N LEU A 259 -11.71 2.53 -3.13
CA LEU A 259 -12.63 1.55 -3.73
C LEU A 259 -13.72 1.13 -2.76
N ASP A 260 -13.37 0.81 -1.51
CA ASP A 260 -14.34 0.43 -0.48
C ASP A 260 -15.32 1.56 -0.18
N THR A 261 -14.82 2.81 -0.12
CA THR A 261 -15.66 4.01 0.02
C THR A 261 -16.64 4.12 -1.14
N ALA A 262 -16.15 3.98 -2.37
CA ALA A 262 -16.98 4.03 -3.56
C ALA A 262 -18.01 2.90 -3.61
N ALA A 263 -17.64 1.68 -3.17
CA ALA A 263 -18.55 0.55 -3.10
C ALA A 263 -19.67 0.78 -2.07
N LEU A 264 -19.35 1.29 -0.88
CA LEU A 264 -20.35 1.64 0.14
C LEU A 264 -21.23 2.81 -0.32
N GLY A 265 -20.65 3.83 -0.99
CA GLY A 265 -21.38 4.93 -1.60
C GLY A 265 -22.35 4.44 -2.68
N PHE A 266 -21.89 3.57 -3.58
CA PHE A 266 -22.70 2.94 -4.63
C PHE A 266 -23.91 2.19 -4.07
N LEU A 267 -23.75 1.54 -2.91
CA LEU A 267 -24.82 0.85 -2.20
C LEU A 267 -25.71 1.79 -1.37
N GLY A 268 -25.43 3.10 -1.37
CA GLY A 268 -26.20 4.12 -0.65
C GLY A 268 -25.98 4.10 0.87
N MET A 269 -24.90 3.46 1.33
CA MET A 269 -24.52 3.41 2.74
C MET A 269 -23.45 4.44 3.12
N GLY A 270 -22.71 5.00 2.14
CA GLY A 270 -21.66 5.98 2.36
C GLY A 270 -22.17 7.38 2.69
N VAL A 271 -21.58 8.34 2.03
CA VAL A 271 -21.91 9.76 2.14
C VAL A 271 -23.36 10.01 1.73
N GLN A 272 -24.05 10.86 2.47
CA GLN A 272 -25.45 11.17 2.20
C GLN A 272 -25.60 12.50 1.44
N PRO A 273 -26.65 12.61 0.59
CA PRO A 273 -26.96 13.88 -0.06
C PRO A 273 -27.10 15.03 0.94
N PRO A 274 -26.81 16.27 0.51
CA PRO A 274 -26.50 16.69 -0.86
C PRO A 274 -25.00 16.60 -1.24
N GLN A 275 -24.15 16.11 -0.34
CA GLN A 275 -22.71 16.07 -0.57
C GLN A 275 -22.35 15.19 -1.78
N ALA A 276 -21.33 15.61 -2.53
CA ALA A 276 -20.80 14.84 -3.65
C ALA A 276 -19.75 13.86 -3.17
N GLU A 277 -19.91 12.59 -3.56
CA GLU A 277 -18.94 11.51 -3.39
C GLU A 277 -19.05 10.60 -4.63
N TRP A 278 -17.92 10.15 -5.16
CA TRP A 278 -17.88 9.47 -6.45
C TRP A 278 -18.68 8.17 -6.49
N GLY A 279 -18.67 7.39 -5.41
CA GLY A 279 -19.45 6.14 -5.32
C GLY A 279 -20.96 6.39 -5.23
N ASP A 280 -21.40 7.40 -4.44
CA ASP A 280 -22.81 7.83 -4.39
C ASP A 280 -23.29 8.33 -5.76
N MET A 281 -22.43 9.08 -6.49
CA MET A 281 -22.74 9.53 -7.85
C MET A 281 -22.97 8.34 -8.79
N LEU A 282 -22.10 7.33 -8.76
CA LEU A 282 -22.27 6.10 -9.52
C LEU A 282 -23.55 5.34 -9.13
N GLY A 283 -23.81 5.19 -7.84
CA GLY A 283 -24.98 4.50 -7.31
C GLY A 283 -26.30 5.12 -7.80
N ARG A 284 -26.37 6.45 -7.81
CA ARG A 284 -27.54 7.21 -8.30
C ARG A 284 -27.70 7.12 -9.81
N ALA A 285 -26.59 7.14 -10.54
CA ALA A 285 -26.61 7.10 -12.00
C ALA A 285 -26.80 5.67 -12.57
N ARG A 286 -26.74 4.61 -11.77
CA ARG A 286 -26.78 3.21 -12.24
C ARG A 286 -27.95 2.86 -13.13
N GLY A 287 -29.13 3.45 -12.88
CA GLY A 287 -30.34 3.27 -13.69
C GLY A 287 -30.36 4.08 -14.99
N LEU A 288 -29.39 4.97 -15.18
CA LEU A 288 -29.34 5.95 -16.28
C LEU A 288 -28.31 5.58 -17.36
N ILE A 289 -27.76 4.36 -17.33
CA ILE A 289 -26.65 3.96 -18.20
C ILE A 289 -26.93 4.13 -19.68
N PHE A 290 -28.17 3.97 -20.12
CA PHE A 290 -28.58 4.15 -21.53
C PHE A 290 -29.03 5.58 -21.85
N GLN A 291 -29.41 6.37 -20.86
CA GLN A 291 -29.92 7.73 -21.05
C GLN A 291 -28.84 8.79 -20.85
N ALA A 292 -28.00 8.59 -19.84
CA ALA A 292 -26.94 9.52 -19.43
C ALA A 292 -25.66 8.78 -19.04
N PRO A 293 -24.97 8.06 -19.96
CA PRO A 293 -23.78 7.26 -19.66
C PRO A 293 -22.65 8.11 -19.08
N TYR A 294 -22.59 9.40 -19.41
CA TYR A 294 -21.60 10.33 -18.88
C TYR A 294 -21.72 10.52 -17.36
N ALA A 295 -22.92 10.34 -16.78
CA ALA A 295 -23.11 10.45 -15.34
C ALA A 295 -22.41 9.32 -14.53
N LEU A 296 -22.16 8.18 -15.18
CA LEU A 296 -21.35 7.11 -14.60
C LEU A 296 -19.87 7.22 -15.03
N LEU A 297 -19.63 7.63 -16.29
CA LEU A 297 -18.30 7.64 -16.87
C LEU A 297 -17.34 8.53 -16.07
N PHE A 298 -17.69 9.78 -15.79
CA PHE A 298 -16.77 10.73 -15.17
C PHE A 298 -16.44 10.42 -13.70
N PRO A 299 -17.40 10.09 -12.82
CA PRO A 299 -17.05 9.63 -11.48
C PRO A 299 -16.26 8.30 -11.49
N GLY A 300 -16.60 7.37 -12.38
CA GLY A 300 -15.89 6.12 -12.57
C GLY A 300 -14.44 6.34 -13.00
N MET A 301 -14.19 7.24 -13.94
CA MET A 301 -12.84 7.62 -14.35
C MET A 301 -12.05 8.27 -13.20
N ALA A 302 -12.68 9.11 -12.38
CA ALA A 302 -12.02 9.72 -11.22
C ALA A 302 -11.57 8.68 -10.21
N ILE A 303 -12.43 7.69 -9.89
CA ILE A 303 -12.08 6.56 -9.02
C ILE A 303 -10.93 5.76 -9.64
N THR A 304 -11.07 5.35 -10.91
CA THR A 304 -10.07 4.50 -11.60
C THR A 304 -8.71 5.19 -11.66
N ALA A 305 -8.67 6.46 -12.04
CA ALA A 305 -7.42 7.22 -12.12
C ALA A 305 -6.77 7.38 -10.74
N THR A 306 -7.55 7.62 -9.70
CA THR A 306 -7.06 7.75 -8.32
C THR A 306 -6.48 6.42 -7.82
N VAL A 307 -7.21 5.33 -7.99
CA VAL A 307 -6.78 3.97 -7.59
C VAL A 307 -5.50 3.58 -8.33
N LEU A 308 -5.46 3.80 -9.64
CA LEU A 308 -4.28 3.51 -10.45
C LEU A 308 -3.07 4.32 -9.98
N ALA A 309 -3.25 5.61 -9.68
CA ALA A 309 -2.17 6.47 -9.23
C ALA A 309 -1.59 6.01 -7.88
N PHE A 310 -2.42 5.68 -6.90
CA PHE A 310 -1.93 5.17 -5.61
C PHE A 310 -1.29 3.79 -5.73
N ASN A 311 -1.76 2.91 -6.61
CA ASN A 311 -1.13 1.61 -6.86
C ASN A 311 0.24 1.77 -7.52
N LEU A 312 0.35 2.54 -8.60
CA LEU A 312 1.63 2.78 -9.26
C LEU A 312 2.64 3.49 -8.36
N LEU A 313 2.20 4.42 -7.51
CA LEU A 313 3.07 5.03 -6.51
C LEU A 313 3.51 4.01 -5.46
N GLY A 314 2.60 3.18 -4.97
CA GLY A 314 2.91 2.12 -4.00
C GLY A 314 3.89 1.09 -4.53
N ASP A 315 3.72 0.66 -5.78
CA ASP A 315 4.66 -0.24 -6.45
C ASP A 315 6.03 0.43 -6.65
N GLY A 316 6.07 1.69 -7.08
CA GLY A 316 7.32 2.44 -7.21
C GLY A 316 8.04 2.65 -5.88
N LEU A 317 7.30 2.87 -4.78
CA LEU A 317 7.88 2.93 -3.44
C LEU A 317 8.42 1.55 -3.01
N ARG A 318 7.72 0.48 -3.32
CA ARG A 318 8.18 -0.89 -3.04
C ARG A 318 9.50 -1.17 -3.75
N ASP A 319 9.60 -0.86 -5.04
CA ASP A 319 10.82 -1.03 -5.83
C ASP A 319 11.97 -0.17 -5.27
N ALA A 320 11.68 1.06 -4.87
CA ALA A 320 12.67 1.97 -4.29
C ALA A 320 13.21 1.51 -2.93
N PHE A 321 12.41 0.78 -2.14
CA PHE A 321 12.82 0.20 -0.87
C PHE A 321 13.48 -1.18 -1.00
N ASP A 322 13.40 -1.86 -2.16
CA ASP A 322 14.00 -3.18 -2.36
C ASP A 322 15.49 -3.06 -2.73
N PRO A 323 16.42 -3.51 -1.84
CA PRO A 323 17.85 -3.47 -2.13
C PRO A 323 18.24 -4.34 -3.34
N LYS A 324 17.48 -5.42 -3.62
CA LYS A 324 17.78 -6.35 -4.72
C LYS A 324 17.42 -5.79 -6.10
N ALA A 325 16.50 -4.84 -6.18
CA ALA A 325 16.15 -4.18 -7.43
C ALA A 325 17.25 -3.23 -7.93
N ARG A 326 18.24 -2.91 -7.09
CA ARG A 326 19.32 -1.93 -7.36
C ARG A 326 20.55 -2.52 -8.07
N VAL A 327 20.65 -3.86 -8.19
CA VAL A 327 21.82 -4.58 -8.75
C VAL A 327 21.63 -4.89 -10.26
N LYS A 328 20.81 -4.15 -10.97
CA LYS A 328 20.67 -4.30 -12.43
C LYS A 328 21.15 -3.06 -13.17
#